data_885645e0a0e5829178d4758b42cbf4c1
#
_entry.id   885645e0a0e5829178d4758b42cbf4c1
#
_cell.length_a   1.000
_cell.length_b   1.000
_cell.length_c   1.000
_cell.angle_alpha   90.00
_cell.angle_beta   90.00
_cell.angle_gamma   90.00
#
_symmetry.space_group_name_H-M   'P 1'
#
loop_
_entity.id
_entity.type
_entity.pdbx_description
1 polymer ?
#
loop_
_entity_poly.entity_id
_entity_poly.type
_entity_poly.pdbx_seq_one_letter_code
_entity_poly.pdbx_strand_id
1 'polypeptide(L)'
;ENPNKDGEILAPIFVVERMEETIKDFLTKNKGKLYLHTHPFVEAYLTKGLMSQQMKWFIKYKKWVTIIPRDSFKYLEYRLYDADKKELVSYSN
;
A
#
# COMPACT_ATOMS: atom_id res chain seq x y z
N GLU A 1 -2.12 1.71 28.44
CA GLU A 1 -2.21 1.82 27.86
C GLU A 1 -2.16 1.46 26.96
N ASN A 2 -2.45 1.52 26.44
CA ASN A 2 -2.56 1.23 25.57
C ASN A 2 -2.56 1.50 24.61
N PRO A 3 -2.26 0.73 24.29
CA PRO A 3 -1.77 1.13 23.19
C PRO A 3 -2.69 1.60 22.30
N ASN A 4 -3.16 1.15 21.58
CA ASN A 4 -4.08 1.58 20.85
C ASN A 4 -4.93 2.35 21.53
N LYS A 5 -4.51 3.13 22.36
CA LYS A 5 -5.29 3.92 22.96
C LYS A 5 -5.93 4.77 22.04
N ASP A 6 -6.97 5.38 22.37
CA ASP A 6 -7.71 6.20 21.54
C ASP A 6 -6.85 7.21 20.92
N GLY A 7 -6.87 7.35 19.67
CA GLY A 7 -6.09 8.35 18.99
C GLY A 7 -4.73 7.91 18.55
N GLU A 8 -4.34 6.73 18.97
CA GLU A 8 -3.05 6.28 18.54
C GLU A 8 -3.08 5.86 17.11
N ILE A 9 -2.03 6.12 16.37
CA ILE A 9 -1.93 5.76 14.98
C ILE A 9 -0.95 4.61 14.84
N LEU A 10 -1.33 3.58 14.12
CA LEU A 10 -0.45 2.46 13.88
C LEU A 10 0.79 2.94 13.11
N ALA A 11 1.93 2.36 13.44
CA ALA A 11 3.14 2.69 12.71
C ALA A 11 2.99 2.26 11.26
N PRO A 12 3.55 3.01 10.33
CA PRO A 12 3.40 2.68 8.91
C PRO A 12 3.85 1.29 8.55
N ILE A 13 4.85 0.75 9.25
CA ILE A 13 5.32 -0.60 8.95
C ILE A 13 4.20 -1.63 9.15
N PHE A 14 3.38 -1.46 10.17
CA PHE A 14 2.30 -2.39 10.43
C PHE A 14 1.19 -2.26 9.39
N VAL A 15 0.92 -1.03 8.96
CA VAL A 15 -0.07 -0.79 7.92
C VAL A 15 0.38 -1.46 6.63
N VAL A 16 1.65 -1.31 6.29
CA VAL A 16 2.20 -1.86 5.06
C VAL A 16 2.21 -3.38 5.10
N GLU A 17 2.52 -3.97 6.26
CA GLU A 17 2.52 -5.43 6.38
C GLU A 17 1.13 -6.00 6.17
N ARG A 18 0.11 -5.36 6.75
CA ARG A 18 -1.25 -5.79 6.53
C ARG A 18 -1.66 -5.65 5.09
N MET A 19 -1.28 -4.53 4.48
CA MET A 19 -1.60 -4.26 3.09
C MET A 19 -0.95 -5.31 2.20
N GLU A 20 0.31 -5.65 2.45
CA GLU A 20 1.00 -6.64 1.64
C GLU A 20 0.31 -8.00 1.72
N GLU A 21 -0.13 -8.39 2.91
CA GLU A 21 -0.84 -9.66 3.04
C GLU A 21 -2.07 -9.73 2.16
N THR A 22 -2.75 -8.59 2.00
CA THR A 22 -3.95 -8.56 1.20
C THR A 22 -3.66 -8.51 -0.29
N ILE A 23 -2.62 -7.78 -0.70
CA ILE A 23 -2.40 -7.56 -2.12
C ILE A 23 -1.35 -8.47 -2.74
N LYS A 24 -0.67 -9.28 -1.94
CA LYS A 24 0.47 -10.07 -2.47
C LYS A 24 0.08 -11.00 -3.61
N ASP A 25 -1.13 -11.53 -3.58
CA ASP A 25 -1.57 -12.42 -4.65
C ASP A 25 -1.68 -11.66 -5.97
N PHE A 26 -2.13 -10.41 -5.92
CA PHE A 26 -2.21 -9.62 -7.12
C PHE A 26 -0.82 -9.24 -7.60
N LEU A 27 0.12 -9.04 -6.67
CA LEU A 27 1.49 -8.71 -7.04
C LEU A 27 2.15 -9.88 -7.77
N THR A 28 1.79 -11.10 -7.43
CA THR A 28 2.40 -12.25 -8.08
C THR A 28 1.65 -12.70 -9.33
N LYS A 29 0.34 -12.55 -9.35
CA LYS A 29 -0.46 -13.12 -10.44
C LYS A 29 -0.78 -12.16 -11.57
N ASN A 30 -0.94 -10.88 -11.27
CA ASN A 30 -1.33 -9.95 -12.31
C ASN A 30 -0.18 -9.67 -13.24
N LYS A 31 -0.48 -9.49 -14.52
CA LYS A 31 0.51 -9.07 -15.47
C LYS A 31 0.29 -7.60 -15.72
N GLY A 32 1.34 -6.88 -15.99
CA GLY A 32 1.24 -5.45 -16.26
C GLY A 32 1.35 -4.62 -15.01
N LYS A 33 1.11 -3.33 -15.16
CA LYS A 33 1.33 -2.39 -14.07
C LYS A 33 0.22 -2.42 -13.06
N LEU A 34 0.57 -2.13 -11.82
CA LEU A 34 -0.40 -1.99 -10.76
C LEU A 34 -0.28 -0.61 -10.16
N TYR A 35 -1.41 -0.07 -9.71
CA TYR A 35 -1.46 1.26 -9.12
C TYR A 35 -2.10 1.14 -7.74
N LEU A 36 -1.40 1.61 -6.73
CA LEU A 36 -1.89 1.52 -5.35
C LEU A 36 -2.15 2.93 -4.85
N HIS A 37 -3.40 3.21 -4.52
CA HIS A 37 -3.80 4.51 -3.97
C HIS A 37 -3.81 4.39 -2.45
N THR A 38 -3.15 5.29 -1.76
CA THR A 38 -3.05 5.25 -0.31
C THR A 38 -3.12 6.65 0.28
N HIS A 39 -3.25 6.72 1.58
CA HIS A 39 -3.12 7.98 2.31
C HIS A 39 -1.71 8.54 2.06
N PRO A 40 -1.55 9.86 1.97
CA PRO A 40 -0.25 10.45 1.66
C PRO A 40 0.87 10.05 2.62
N PHE A 41 0.56 9.87 3.90
CA PHE A 41 1.54 9.47 4.88
C PHE A 41 2.07 8.07 4.57
N VAL A 42 1.19 7.17 4.16
CA VAL A 42 1.56 5.80 3.80
C VAL A 42 2.34 5.81 2.48
N GLU A 43 1.93 6.66 1.53
CA GLU A 43 2.64 6.77 0.28
C GLU A 43 4.08 7.21 0.53
N ALA A 44 4.27 8.17 1.42
CA ALA A 44 5.61 8.64 1.74
C ALA A 44 6.46 7.50 2.31
N TYR A 45 5.88 6.68 3.19
CA TYR A 45 6.61 5.55 3.76
C TYR A 45 6.98 4.52 2.69
N LEU A 46 6.06 4.28 1.76
CA LEU A 46 6.27 3.26 0.74
C LEU A 46 7.34 3.65 -0.27
N THR A 47 7.53 4.94 -0.50
CA THR A 47 8.38 5.38 -1.59
C THR A 47 9.71 5.98 -1.16
N LYS A 48 9.93 6.20 0.13
CA LYS A 48 11.15 6.86 0.57
C LYS A 48 12.28 5.89 0.87
N GLY A 49 13.49 6.41 0.80
CA GLY A 49 14.70 5.67 1.15
C GLY A 49 15.32 4.95 -0.02
N LEU A 50 16.57 4.53 0.17
CA LEU A 50 17.29 3.83 -0.87
C LEU A 50 16.69 2.48 -1.17
N MET A 51 16.19 1.80 -0.13
CA MET A 51 15.53 0.53 -0.34
C MET A 51 14.13 0.71 0.18
N SER A 52 13.32 1.45 -0.57
CA SER A 52 11.93 1.70 -0.19
C SER A 52 11.12 0.42 -0.22
N GLN A 53 9.97 0.43 0.39
CA GLN A 53 9.07 -0.72 0.36
C GLN A 53 8.65 -1.02 -1.09
N GLN A 54 8.48 0.04 -1.90
CA GLN A 54 8.15 -0.11 -3.30
C GLN A 54 9.26 -0.88 -4.02
N MET A 55 10.52 -0.56 -3.73
CA MET A 55 11.66 -1.25 -4.33
C MET A 55 11.74 -2.70 -3.83
N LYS A 56 11.47 -2.93 -2.54
CA LYS A 56 11.48 -4.28 -1.99
C LYS A 56 10.43 -5.15 -2.67
N TRP A 57 9.26 -4.58 -2.92
CA TRP A 57 8.21 -5.31 -3.63
C TRP A 57 8.62 -5.63 -5.05
N PHE A 58 9.29 -4.68 -5.72
CA PHE A 58 9.76 -4.91 -7.08
C PHE A 58 10.75 -6.07 -7.11
N ILE A 59 11.67 -6.12 -6.15
CA ILE A 59 12.64 -7.19 -6.10
C ILE A 59 11.96 -8.53 -5.77
N LYS A 60 11.04 -8.51 -4.81
CA LYS A 60 10.42 -9.74 -4.33
C LYS A 60 9.42 -10.31 -5.33
N TYR A 61 8.57 -9.45 -5.89
CA TYR A 61 7.48 -9.91 -6.74
C TYR A 61 7.72 -9.64 -8.22
N LYS A 62 8.81 -8.95 -8.56
CA LYS A 62 9.13 -8.60 -9.95
C LYS A 62 8.02 -7.74 -10.55
N LYS A 63 7.39 -6.90 -9.74
CA LYS A 63 6.30 -6.05 -10.19
C LYS A 63 6.47 -4.66 -9.59
N TRP A 64 6.51 -3.65 -10.44
CA TRP A 64 6.60 -2.29 -9.95
C TRP A 64 5.20 -1.76 -9.70
N VAL A 65 4.95 -1.36 -8.47
CA VAL A 65 3.64 -0.82 -8.08
C VAL A 65 3.78 0.68 -7.98
N THR A 66 3.01 1.41 -8.77
CA THR A 66 3.01 2.87 -8.71
C THR A 66 2.13 3.29 -7.54
N ILE A 67 2.68 4.10 -6.65
CA ILE A 67 1.96 4.53 -5.44
C ILE A 67 1.43 5.93 -5.67
N ILE A 68 0.14 6.11 -5.46
CA ILE A 68 -0.53 7.39 -5.71
C ILE A 68 -1.16 7.89 -4.41
N PRO A 69 -0.75 9.04 -3.90
CA PRO A 69 -1.32 9.55 -2.65
C PRO A 69 -2.71 10.13 -2.92
N ARG A 70 -3.62 9.89 -1.99
CA ARG A 70 -4.98 10.42 -2.08
C ARG A 70 -5.30 11.12 -0.78
N ASP A 71 -5.41 12.44 -0.83
CA ASP A 71 -5.65 13.25 0.37
C ASP A 71 -6.94 12.89 1.07
N SER A 72 -7.93 12.43 0.34
CA SER A 72 -9.23 12.13 0.93
C SER A 72 -9.28 10.77 1.61
N PHE A 73 -8.23 9.96 1.49
CA PHE A 73 -8.24 8.63 2.08
C PHE A 73 -7.98 8.70 3.58
N LYS A 74 -8.57 7.76 4.31
CA LYS A 74 -8.23 7.59 5.71
C LYS A 74 -6.87 6.93 5.80
N TYR A 75 -6.26 6.98 6.96
CA TYR A 75 -4.89 6.47 7.14
C TYR A 75 -4.74 5.01 6.72
N LEU A 76 -5.72 4.18 7.05
CA LEU A 76 -5.64 2.76 6.71
C LEU A 76 -6.29 2.42 5.37
N GLU A 77 -6.85 3.38 4.70
CA GLU A 77 -7.57 3.12 3.45
C GLU A 77 -6.61 2.95 2.29
N TYR A 78 -6.87 1.98 1.43
CA TYR A 78 -6.10 1.83 0.20
C TYR A 78 -6.97 1.19 -0.88
N ARG A 79 -6.57 1.35 -2.13
CA ARG A 79 -7.24 0.72 -3.26
C ARG A 79 -6.19 0.36 -4.29
N LEU A 80 -6.28 -0.85 -4.81
CA LEU A 80 -5.34 -1.35 -5.81
C LEU A 80 -6.05 -1.46 -7.15
N TYR A 81 -5.41 -0.92 -8.19
CA TYR A 81 -5.99 -0.93 -9.55
C TYR A 81 -5.00 -1.56 -10.51
N ASP A 82 -5.52 -2.18 -11.58
CA ASP A 82 -4.66 -2.71 -12.62
C ASP A 82 -4.41 -1.65 -13.70
N ALA A 83 -3.73 -2.03 -14.77
CA ALA A 83 -3.38 -1.08 -15.83
C ALA A 83 -4.60 -0.52 -16.54
N ASP A 84 -5.72 -1.22 -16.50
CA ASP A 84 -6.94 -0.76 -17.13
C ASP A 84 -7.80 0.05 -16.15
N LYS A 85 -7.24 0.39 -15.00
CA LYS A 85 -7.93 1.16 -13.98
C LYS A 85 -9.08 0.41 -13.32
N LYS A 86 -9.04 -0.92 -13.39
CA LYS A 86 -10.04 -1.72 -12.73
C LYS A 86 -9.61 -1.94 -11.29
N GLU A 87 -10.51 -1.70 -10.35
CA GLU A 87 -10.20 -1.89 -8.95
C GLU A 87 -10.12 -3.38 -8.63
N LEU A 88 -8.99 -3.81 -8.10
CA LEU A 88 -8.78 -5.21 -7.78
C LEU A 88 -9.10 -5.51 -6.33
N VAL A 89 -8.77 -4.61 -5.43
CA VAL A 89 -9.07 -4.78 -4.02
C VAL A 89 -9.07 -3.42 -3.35
N SER A 90 -9.86 -3.27 -2.31
CA SER A 90 -9.87 -2.02 -1.57
C SER A 90 -10.11 -2.31 -0.09
N TYR A 91 -9.67 -1.41 0.74
CA TYR A 91 -9.91 -1.49 2.16
C TYR A 91 -10.25 -0.09 2.65
N SER A 92 -11.30 0.01 3.44
CA SER A 92 -11.69 1.29 4.02
C SER A 92 -12.14 1.01 5.43
N ASN A 93 -11.58 1.76 6.37
CA ASN A 93 -11.89 1.50 7.76
C ASN A 93 -12.99 2.42 8.25
#